data_767f6be858f1a933d51ccc8213089eb4
#
_entry.id   767f6be858f1a933d51ccc8213089eb4
#
_cell.length_a   1.000
_cell.length_b   1.000
_cell.length_c   1.000
_cell.angle_alpha   90.00
_cell.angle_beta   90.00
_cell.angle_gamma   90.00
#
_symmetry.space_group_name_H-M   'P 1'
#
loop_
_entity.id
_entity.type
_entity.pdbx_description
1 polymer ?
#
loop_
_entity_poly.entity_id
_entity_poly.type
_entity_poly.pdbx_seq_one_letter_code
_entity_poly.pdbx_strand_id
1 'polypeptide(L)'
;FKEINKIAIPAIIAGIAEPLISLTDIAILGNVDTNPVEALAAAGIVGSFLSAIIWILAQTKTAISALVSQHLGAKRLHAVKTLVPQAIFFNLLLSIFIFFVTAYFASAIFRAYNAEGLVLNYAAAYYKIRAVGYPLTLVTFALFGVFRGLQNTLWAMKCSLTGAFLNVILDYLLVYGVDGFIPAMHLEGAAYASVISQVVMLVMALYFFFKKTPFG
;
A
#
# COMPACT_ATOMS: atom_id res chain seq x y z
N PHE A 1 6.68 -15.74 26.43
CA PHE A 1 6.10 -16.16 25.15
C PHE A 1 4.73 -15.52 24.85
N LYS A 2 3.78 -15.41 25.83
CA LYS A 2 2.45 -14.81 25.57
C LYS A 2 2.52 -13.37 25.08
N GLU A 3 3.37 -12.52 25.65
CA GLU A 3 3.52 -11.11 25.24
C GLU A 3 4.17 -10.99 23.86
N ILE A 4 5.15 -11.85 23.55
CA ILE A 4 5.78 -11.88 22.22
C ILE A 4 4.75 -12.26 21.15
N ASN A 5 3.96 -13.32 21.39
CA ASN A 5 2.95 -13.78 20.45
C ASN A 5 1.84 -12.75 20.22
N LYS A 6 1.48 -11.96 21.22
CA LYS A 6 0.49 -10.89 21.13
C LYS A 6 0.90 -9.80 20.14
N ILE A 7 2.20 -9.57 19.96
CA ILE A 7 2.73 -8.59 19.02
C ILE A 7 3.10 -9.25 17.70
N ALA A 8 3.72 -10.44 17.73
CA ALA A 8 4.26 -11.10 16.56
C ALA A 8 3.16 -11.65 15.64
N ILE A 9 2.14 -12.32 16.18
CA ILE A 9 1.08 -12.93 15.36
C ILE A 9 0.33 -11.89 14.53
N PRO A 10 -0.17 -10.75 15.08
CA PRO A 10 -0.81 -9.73 14.27
C PRO A 10 0.13 -9.09 13.25
N ALA A 11 1.41 -8.95 13.57
CA ALA A 11 2.39 -8.39 12.65
C ALA A 11 2.66 -9.32 11.45
N ILE A 12 2.72 -10.64 11.67
CA ILE A 12 2.86 -11.65 10.62
C ILE A 12 1.61 -11.67 9.73
N ILE A 13 0.43 -11.68 10.32
CA ILE A 13 -0.84 -11.67 9.58
C ILE A 13 -0.94 -10.40 8.71
N ALA A 14 -0.60 -9.23 9.26
CA ALA A 14 -0.54 -7.98 8.49
C ALA A 14 0.46 -8.05 7.32
N GLY A 15 1.58 -8.75 7.49
CA GLY A 15 2.60 -8.92 6.45
C GLY A 15 2.20 -9.87 5.32
N ILE A 16 1.29 -10.82 5.57
CA ILE A 16 0.80 -11.77 4.56
C ILE A 16 -0.25 -11.12 3.65
N ALA A 17 -0.92 -10.05 4.08
CA ALA A 17 -1.98 -9.40 3.33
C ALA A 17 -1.51 -8.90 1.95
N GLU A 18 -0.34 -8.26 1.84
CA GLU A 18 0.18 -7.75 0.57
C GLU A 18 0.50 -8.87 -0.46
N PRO A 19 1.22 -9.95 -0.12
CA PRO A 19 1.40 -11.08 -1.02
C PRO A 19 0.07 -11.70 -1.50
N LEU A 20 -0.93 -11.80 -0.64
CA LEU A 20 -2.24 -12.33 -1.01
C LEU A 20 -2.94 -11.43 -2.03
N ILE A 21 -2.92 -10.11 -1.84
CA ILE A 21 -3.44 -9.14 -2.81
C ILE A 21 -2.75 -9.34 -4.16
N SER A 22 -1.43 -9.38 -4.20
CA SER A 22 -0.68 -9.54 -5.45
C SER A 22 -1.01 -10.84 -6.18
N LEU A 23 -1.18 -11.94 -5.47
CA LEU A 23 -1.59 -13.22 -6.08
C LEU A 23 -3.01 -13.16 -6.62
N THR A 24 -3.92 -12.49 -5.92
CA THR A 24 -5.31 -12.33 -6.36
C THR A 24 -5.39 -11.44 -7.59
N ASP A 25 -4.68 -10.31 -7.61
CA ASP A 25 -4.59 -9.42 -8.78
C ASP A 25 -4.14 -10.19 -10.02
N ILE A 26 -3.07 -11.00 -9.90
CA ILE A 26 -2.55 -11.83 -11.00
C ILE A 26 -3.60 -12.84 -11.46
N ALA A 27 -4.28 -13.52 -10.53
CA ALA A 27 -5.30 -14.51 -10.87
C ALA A 27 -6.51 -13.88 -11.58
N ILE A 28 -6.96 -12.70 -11.14
CA ILE A 28 -8.08 -11.97 -11.73
C ILE A 28 -7.70 -11.46 -13.13
N LEU A 29 -6.53 -10.82 -13.26
CA LEU A 29 -6.07 -10.25 -14.53
C LEU A 29 -5.71 -11.31 -15.58
N GLY A 30 -5.31 -12.49 -15.16
CA GLY A 30 -5.07 -13.61 -16.07
C GLY A 30 -6.32 -14.19 -16.75
N ASN A 31 -7.52 -13.82 -16.27
CA ASN A 31 -8.80 -14.28 -16.79
C ASN A 31 -9.65 -13.18 -17.47
N VAL A 32 -9.04 -12.05 -17.84
CA VAL A 32 -9.75 -10.99 -18.60
C VAL A 32 -9.91 -11.39 -20.08
N ASP A 33 -11.01 -10.97 -20.70
CA ASP A 33 -11.34 -11.35 -22.08
C ASP A 33 -10.49 -10.64 -23.15
N THR A 34 -9.94 -9.46 -22.82
CA THR A 34 -9.23 -8.60 -23.78
C THR A 34 -7.74 -8.54 -23.47
N ASN A 35 -6.91 -9.02 -24.41
CA ASN A 35 -5.44 -8.99 -24.33
C ASN A 35 -4.90 -9.47 -22.97
N PRO A 36 -5.28 -10.67 -22.48
CA PRO A 36 -4.92 -11.13 -21.15
C PRO A 36 -3.41 -11.28 -20.94
N VAL A 37 -2.68 -11.66 -21.99
CA VAL A 37 -1.22 -11.83 -21.92
C VAL A 37 -0.52 -10.49 -21.74
N GLU A 38 -0.91 -9.47 -22.51
CA GLU A 38 -0.33 -8.13 -22.41
C GLU A 38 -0.72 -7.44 -21.10
N ALA A 39 -1.96 -7.62 -20.65
CA ALA A 39 -2.43 -7.09 -19.37
C ALA A 39 -1.66 -7.72 -18.21
N LEU A 40 -1.48 -9.04 -18.22
CA LEU A 40 -0.74 -9.77 -17.21
C LEU A 40 0.75 -9.40 -17.20
N ALA A 41 1.36 -9.27 -18.40
CA ALA A 41 2.74 -8.84 -18.55
C ALA A 41 2.94 -7.41 -17.98
N ALA A 42 2.06 -6.48 -18.34
CA ALA A 42 2.08 -5.12 -17.81
C ALA A 42 1.92 -5.08 -16.30
N ALA A 43 0.94 -5.82 -15.74
CA ALA A 43 0.74 -5.92 -14.29
C ALA A 43 1.97 -6.51 -13.58
N GLY A 44 2.58 -7.53 -14.15
CA GLY A 44 3.79 -8.16 -13.60
C GLY A 44 4.99 -7.22 -13.54
N ILE A 45 5.27 -6.50 -14.64
CA ILE A 45 6.36 -5.52 -14.70
C ILE A 45 6.12 -4.38 -13.71
N VAL A 46 4.91 -3.81 -13.70
CA VAL A 46 4.54 -2.72 -12.79
C VAL A 46 4.55 -3.20 -11.35
N GLY A 47 4.01 -4.38 -11.07
CA GLY A 47 4.02 -4.99 -9.75
C GLY A 47 5.42 -5.19 -9.19
N SER A 48 6.35 -5.65 -10.02
CA SER A 48 7.77 -5.81 -9.64
C SER A 48 8.41 -4.46 -9.28
N PHE A 49 8.19 -3.43 -10.09
CA PHE A 49 8.69 -2.08 -9.84
C PHE A 49 8.08 -1.46 -8.58
N LEU A 50 6.75 -1.54 -8.42
CA LEU A 50 6.04 -1.06 -7.23
C LEU A 50 6.54 -1.77 -5.97
N SER A 51 6.68 -3.09 -6.01
CA SER A 51 7.16 -3.88 -4.88
C SER A 51 8.56 -3.47 -4.44
N ALA A 52 9.47 -3.24 -5.40
CA ALA A 52 10.83 -2.79 -5.10
C ALA A 52 10.83 -1.42 -4.37
N ILE A 53 10.07 -0.44 -4.90
CA ILE A 53 9.95 0.89 -4.27
C ILE A 53 9.29 0.79 -2.90
N ILE A 54 8.16 0.10 -2.80
CA ILE A 54 7.42 -0.04 -1.54
C ILE A 54 8.28 -0.74 -0.49
N TRP A 55 9.06 -1.76 -0.87
CA TRP A 55 9.92 -2.48 0.07
C TRP A 55 11.02 -1.58 0.66
N ILE A 56 11.63 -0.71 -0.17
CA ILE A 56 12.60 0.28 0.29
C ILE A 56 11.92 1.29 1.23
N LEU A 57 10.77 1.82 0.83
CA LEU A 57 10.05 2.84 1.59
C LEU A 57 9.42 2.30 2.89
N ALA A 58 9.10 1.02 2.94
CA ALA A 58 8.61 0.36 4.15
C ALA A 58 9.63 0.36 5.30
N GLN A 59 10.92 0.62 5.02
CA GLN A 59 11.93 0.77 6.06
C GLN A 59 11.66 1.98 6.95
N THR A 60 10.96 3.02 6.44
CA THR A 60 10.54 4.17 7.26
C THR A 60 9.63 3.74 8.42
N LYS A 61 8.74 2.77 8.20
CA LYS A 61 7.90 2.14 9.23
C LYS A 61 8.76 1.55 10.38
N THR A 62 9.84 0.88 10.02
CA THR A 62 10.75 0.25 10.99
C THR A 62 11.52 1.30 11.78
N ALA A 63 12.04 2.33 11.12
CA ALA A 63 12.73 3.44 11.76
C ALA A 63 11.82 4.20 12.74
N ILE A 64 10.59 4.53 12.33
CA ILE A 64 9.60 5.18 13.19
C ILE A 64 9.27 4.31 14.41
N SER A 65 9.08 3.01 14.21
CA SER A 65 8.81 2.08 15.30
C SER A 65 9.94 2.06 16.33
N ALA A 66 11.18 2.03 15.87
CA ALA A 66 12.35 2.04 16.75
C ALA A 66 12.45 3.35 17.56
N LEU A 67 12.30 4.50 16.89
CA LEU A 67 12.35 5.81 17.56
C LEU A 67 11.22 5.97 18.58
N VAL A 68 9.99 5.61 18.23
CA VAL A 68 8.85 5.66 19.16
C VAL A 68 9.11 4.77 20.37
N SER A 69 9.56 3.53 20.17
CA SER A 69 9.86 2.60 21.28
C SER A 69 10.96 3.11 22.20
N GLN A 70 12.04 3.68 21.64
CA GLN A 70 13.16 4.24 22.40
C GLN A 70 12.70 5.42 23.26
N HIS A 71 11.94 6.36 22.69
CA HIS A 71 11.45 7.51 23.45
C HIS A 71 10.45 7.11 24.53
N LEU A 72 9.60 6.11 24.28
CA LEU A 72 8.69 5.57 25.29
C LEU A 72 9.44 4.87 26.41
N GLY A 73 10.43 4.03 26.08
CA GLY A 73 11.29 3.37 27.08
C GLY A 73 12.06 4.37 27.94
N ALA A 74 12.49 5.49 27.36
CA ALA A 74 13.13 6.60 28.07
C ALA A 74 12.15 7.52 28.82
N LYS A 75 10.83 7.24 28.82
CA LYS A 75 9.74 8.05 29.40
C LYS A 75 9.64 9.47 28.83
N ARG A 76 10.12 9.68 27.59
CA ARG A 76 10.12 10.98 26.89
C ARG A 76 8.87 11.14 26.02
N LEU A 77 7.68 11.18 26.63
CA LEU A 77 6.40 11.28 25.92
C LEU A 77 6.30 12.53 25.03
N HIS A 78 6.89 13.65 25.46
CA HIS A 78 6.90 14.88 24.66
C HIS A 78 7.65 14.67 23.33
N ALA A 79 8.77 13.93 23.33
CA ALA A 79 9.52 13.64 22.12
C ALA A 79 8.71 12.80 21.12
N VAL A 80 7.89 11.86 21.60
CA VAL A 80 6.98 11.09 20.74
C VAL A 80 5.91 11.99 20.10
N LYS A 81 5.32 12.92 20.86
CA LYS A 81 4.34 13.90 20.35
C LYS A 81 4.87 14.76 19.21
N THR A 82 6.16 15.09 19.24
CA THR A 82 6.82 15.88 18.19
C THR A 82 7.25 14.99 17.02
N LEU A 83 7.75 13.78 17.30
CA LEU A 83 8.21 12.83 16.28
C LEU A 83 7.12 12.39 15.32
N VAL A 84 5.92 12.09 15.84
CA VAL A 84 4.84 11.49 15.03
C VAL A 84 4.39 12.41 13.90
N PRO A 85 4.04 13.69 14.13
CA PRO A 85 3.67 14.59 13.03
C PRO A 85 4.82 14.79 12.03
N GLN A 86 6.06 14.88 12.50
CA GLN A 86 7.24 15.00 11.63
C GLN A 86 7.43 13.78 10.75
N ALA A 87 7.24 12.58 11.30
CA ALA A 87 7.33 11.33 10.54
C ALA A 87 6.23 11.22 9.48
N ILE A 88 5.00 11.60 9.80
CA ILE A 88 3.87 11.63 8.84
C ILE A 88 4.17 12.64 7.73
N PHE A 89 4.58 13.86 8.08
CA PHE A 89 4.89 14.91 7.12
C PHE A 89 6.06 14.52 6.20
N PHE A 90 7.14 13.95 6.76
CA PHE A 90 8.27 13.45 5.98
C PHE A 90 7.84 12.37 4.97
N ASN A 91 7.06 11.37 5.41
CA ASN A 91 6.57 10.32 4.53
C ASN A 91 5.63 10.86 3.45
N LEU A 92 4.79 11.87 3.77
CA LEU A 92 3.93 12.53 2.80
C LEU A 92 4.75 13.26 1.73
N LEU A 93 5.74 14.07 2.12
CA LEU A 93 6.59 14.79 1.17
C LEU A 93 7.40 13.82 0.31
N LEU A 94 7.99 12.79 0.92
CA LEU A 94 8.75 11.78 0.20
C LEU A 94 7.89 11.05 -0.83
N SER A 95 6.67 10.68 -0.45
CA SER A 95 5.74 9.99 -1.35
C SER A 95 5.25 10.85 -2.50
N ILE A 96 4.98 12.13 -2.26
CA ILE A 96 4.62 13.10 -3.29
C ILE A 96 5.77 13.27 -4.28
N PHE A 97 6.99 13.41 -3.78
CA PHE A 97 8.19 13.51 -4.63
C PHE A 97 8.35 12.26 -5.52
N ILE A 98 8.26 11.06 -4.93
CA ILE A 98 8.36 9.80 -5.66
C ILE A 98 7.23 9.67 -6.68
N PHE A 99 5.99 10.02 -6.30
CA PHE A 99 4.86 10.02 -7.22
C PHE A 99 5.14 10.86 -8.47
N PHE A 100 5.53 12.13 -8.32
CA PHE A 100 5.77 13.01 -9.46
C PHE A 100 6.93 12.52 -10.33
N VAL A 101 8.05 12.14 -9.73
CA VAL A 101 9.22 11.66 -10.47
C VAL A 101 8.87 10.39 -11.25
N THR A 102 8.31 9.39 -10.60
CA THR A 102 8.06 8.10 -11.23
C THR A 102 6.89 8.13 -12.20
N ALA A 103 5.84 8.94 -11.94
CA ALA A 103 4.74 9.13 -12.89
C ALA A 103 5.17 9.86 -14.15
N TYR A 104 6.06 10.88 -14.02
CA TYR A 104 6.62 11.59 -15.17
C TYR A 104 7.49 10.67 -16.03
N PHE A 105 8.33 9.87 -15.41
CA PHE A 105 9.25 8.96 -16.12
C PHE A 105 8.66 7.55 -16.37
N ALA A 106 7.38 7.31 -16.14
CA ALA A 106 6.77 5.98 -16.21
C ALA A 106 7.10 5.23 -17.52
N SER A 107 6.91 5.87 -18.68
CA SER A 107 7.21 5.23 -19.97
C SER A 107 8.71 4.93 -20.16
N ALA A 108 9.59 5.78 -19.66
CA ALA A 108 11.04 5.56 -19.71
C ALA A 108 11.45 4.40 -18.80
N ILE A 109 10.86 4.35 -17.59
CA ILE A 109 11.09 3.27 -16.63
C ILE A 109 10.70 1.93 -17.25
N PHE A 110 9.48 1.81 -17.81
CA PHE A 110 9.01 0.52 -18.34
C PHE A 110 9.68 0.12 -19.64
N ARG A 111 10.17 1.08 -20.45
CA ARG A 111 11.09 0.75 -21.55
C ARG A 111 12.40 0.12 -21.06
N ALA A 112 12.94 0.56 -19.94
CA ALA A 112 14.12 -0.07 -19.34
C ALA A 112 13.86 -1.51 -18.85
N TYR A 113 12.60 -1.88 -18.62
CA TYR A 113 12.16 -3.26 -18.39
C TYR A 113 11.85 -4.03 -19.69
N ASN A 114 12.26 -3.51 -20.86
CA ASN A 114 11.97 -4.05 -22.20
C ASN A 114 10.46 -4.16 -22.52
N ALA A 115 9.63 -3.30 -21.92
CA ALA A 115 8.23 -3.21 -22.31
C ALA A 115 8.09 -2.41 -23.61
N GLU A 116 7.39 -2.98 -24.61
CA GLU A 116 7.15 -2.38 -25.91
C GLU A 116 5.68 -2.46 -26.32
N GLY A 117 5.29 -1.68 -27.31
CA GLY A 117 3.97 -1.74 -27.92
C GLY A 117 2.81 -1.61 -26.92
N LEU A 118 1.88 -2.56 -26.95
CA LEU A 118 0.70 -2.56 -26.10
C LEU A 118 1.04 -2.75 -24.61
N VAL A 119 2.04 -3.57 -24.30
CA VAL A 119 2.49 -3.82 -22.92
C VAL A 119 3.01 -2.53 -22.29
N LEU A 120 3.78 -1.72 -23.02
CA LEU A 120 4.27 -0.43 -22.53
C LEU A 120 3.13 0.53 -22.24
N ASN A 121 2.15 0.61 -23.13
CA ASN A 121 0.99 1.49 -22.95
C ASN A 121 0.17 1.07 -21.72
N TYR A 122 -0.11 -0.23 -21.58
CA TYR A 122 -0.80 -0.77 -20.43
C TYR A 122 -0.02 -0.55 -19.12
N ALA A 123 1.28 -0.82 -19.12
CA ALA A 123 2.13 -0.60 -17.95
C ALA A 123 2.16 0.86 -17.52
N ALA A 124 2.30 1.79 -18.48
CA ALA A 124 2.32 3.22 -18.17
C ALA A 124 0.97 3.74 -17.65
N ALA A 125 -0.15 3.31 -18.24
CA ALA A 125 -1.50 3.68 -17.81
C ALA A 125 -1.80 3.12 -16.41
N TYR A 126 -1.62 1.82 -16.23
CA TYR A 126 -1.81 1.12 -14.96
C TYR A 126 -0.98 1.72 -13.84
N TYR A 127 0.31 1.98 -14.12
CA TYR A 127 1.23 2.55 -13.15
C TYR A 127 0.82 3.95 -12.69
N LYS A 128 0.39 4.84 -13.61
CA LYS A 128 -0.02 6.21 -13.26
C LYS A 128 -1.16 6.21 -12.26
N ILE A 129 -2.11 5.30 -12.37
CA ILE A 129 -3.21 5.14 -11.42
C ILE A 129 -2.66 4.62 -10.10
N ARG A 130 -1.87 3.54 -10.13
CA ARG A 130 -1.27 2.90 -8.95
C ARG A 130 -0.35 3.85 -8.16
N ALA A 131 0.37 4.73 -8.84
CA ALA A 131 1.30 5.67 -8.23
C ALA A 131 0.61 6.69 -7.31
N VAL A 132 -0.68 7.01 -7.56
CA VAL A 132 -1.50 7.82 -6.64
C VAL A 132 -1.59 7.18 -5.25
N GLY A 133 -1.39 5.89 -5.15
CA GLY A 133 -1.34 5.14 -3.91
C GLY A 133 -0.12 5.41 -3.03
N TYR A 134 0.98 5.98 -3.56
CA TYR A 134 2.19 6.21 -2.74
C TYR A 134 1.94 7.10 -1.51
N PRO A 135 1.32 8.29 -1.63
CA PRO A 135 1.00 9.11 -0.45
C PRO A 135 0.14 8.38 0.57
N LEU A 136 -0.85 7.61 0.11
CA LEU A 136 -1.74 6.83 0.96
C LEU A 136 -0.98 5.75 1.72
N THR A 137 -0.14 5.01 1.01
CA THR A 137 0.65 3.90 1.59
C THR A 137 1.72 4.40 2.57
N LEU A 138 2.49 5.45 2.21
CA LEU A 138 3.58 5.91 3.06
C LEU A 138 3.09 6.56 4.34
N VAL A 139 2.00 7.31 4.29
CA VAL A 139 1.36 7.85 5.50
C VAL A 139 0.82 6.70 6.37
N THR A 140 0.22 5.69 5.77
CA THR A 140 -0.23 4.49 6.48
C THR A 140 0.96 3.76 7.13
N PHE A 141 2.09 3.64 6.44
CA PHE A 141 3.31 3.04 7.01
C PHE A 141 3.87 3.84 8.19
N ALA A 142 3.82 5.18 8.14
CA ALA A 142 4.19 6.01 9.27
C ALA A 142 3.32 5.69 10.49
N LEU A 143 1.99 5.63 10.32
CA LEU A 143 1.05 5.27 11.38
C LEU A 143 1.27 3.84 11.89
N PHE A 144 1.52 2.87 11.01
CA PHE A 144 1.84 1.49 11.40
C PHE A 144 3.16 1.41 12.18
N GLY A 145 4.13 2.25 11.83
CA GLY A 145 5.37 2.41 12.61
C GLY A 145 5.09 2.89 14.03
N VAL A 146 4.21 3.87 14.17
CA VAL A 146 3.76 4.36 15.50
C VAL A 146 3.04 3.26 16.27
N PHE A 147 2.09 2.56 15.66
CA PHE A 147 1.36 1.47 16.33
C PHE A 147 2.29 0.35 16.80
N ARG A 148 3.26 -0.04 15.97
CA ARG A 148 4.28 -1.03 16.33
C ARG A 148 5.16 -0.51 17.48
N GLY A 149 5.58 0.75 17.45
CA GLY A 149 6.35 1.38 18.53
C GLY A 149 5.58 1.45 19.85
N LEU A 150 4.25 1.57 19.80
CA LEU A 150 3.32 1.50 20.93
C LEU A 150 3.02 0.04 21.37
N GLN A 151 3.67 -0.96 20.80
CA GLN A 151 3.43 -2.39 21.02
C GLN A 151 2.00 -2.84 20.71
N ASN A 152 1.30 -2.13 19.83
CA ASN A 152 -0.06 -2.47 19.41
C ASN A 152 -0.12 -2.74 17.90
N THR A 153 0.21 -3.94 17.50
CA THR A 153 0.18 -4.39 16.10
C THR A 153 -1.20 -4.83 15.63
N LEU A 154 -2.17 -4.96 16.54
CA LEU A 154 -3.54 -5.35 16.20
C LEU A 154 -4.24 -4.33 15.28
N TRP A 155 -3.98 -3.04 15.47
CA TRP A 155 -4.58 -2.01 14.61
C TRP A 155 -4.04 -2.08 13.19
N ALA A 156 -2.73 -2.26 13.04
CA ALA A 156 -2.12 -2.46 11.72
C ALA A 156 -2.68 -3.70 11.03
N MET A 157 -2.81 -4.82 11.76
CA MET A 157 -3.42 -6.05 11.24
C MET A 157 -4.87 -5.83 10.76
N LYS A 158 -5.69 -5.16 11.56
CA LYS A 158 -7.09 -4.87 11.18
C LYS A 158 -7.15 -4.02 9.91
N CYS A 159 -6.34 -2.96 9.82
CA CYS A 159 -6.27 -2.12 8.63
C CYS A 159 -5.84 -2.92 7.40
N SER A 160 -4.75 -3.71 7.51
CA SER A 160 -4.22 -4.50 6.39
C SER A 160 -5.20 -5.57 5.91
N LEU A 161 -5.85 -6.30 6.83
CA LEU A 161 -6.83 -7.31 6.46
C LEU A 161 -8.09 -6.71 5.82
N THR A 162 -8.59 -5.58 6.35
CA THR A 162 -9.73 -4.88 5.76
C THR A 162 -9.37 -4.36 4.37
N GLY A 163 -8.18 -3.77 4.20
CA GLY A 163 -7.69 -3.32 2.90
C GLY A 163 -7.57 -4.46 1.90
N ALA A 164 -6.98 -5.60 2.31
CA ALA A 164 -6.85 -6.78 1.46
C ALA A 164 -8.20 -7.36 1.05
N PHE A 165 -9.11 -7.53 1.99
CA PHE A 165 -10.45 -8.04 1.71
C PHE A 165 -11.24 -7.13 0.76
N LEU A 166 -11.17 -5.82 1.00
CA LEU A 166 -11.83 -4.84 0.14
C LEU A 166 -11.21 -4.82 -1.26
N ASN A 167 -9.88 -4.93 -1.36
CA ASN A 167 -9.21 -4.96 -2.65
C ASN A 167 -9.68 -6.14 -3.50
N VAL A 168 -9.71 -7.37 -2.95
CA VAL A 168 -10.19 -8.56 -3.67
C VAL A 168 -11.62 -8.38 -4.19
N ILE A 169 -12.51 -7.80 -3.38
CA ILE A 169 -13.90 -7.54 -3.80
C ILE A 169 -13.94 -6.50 -4.92
N LEU A 170 -13.21 -5.40 -4.76
CA LEU A 170 -13.18 -4.31 -5.74
C LEU A 170 -12.50 -4.75 -7.04
N ASP A 171 -11.46 -5.56 -6.98
CA ASP A 171 -10.83 -6.14 -8.17
C ASP A 171 -11.85 -6.92 -8.98
N TYR A 172 -12.56 -7.83 -8.34
CA TYR A 172 -13.60 -8.60 -9.05
C TYR A 172 -14.66 -7.70 -9.68
N LEU A 173 -15.15 -6.70 -8.94
CA LEU A 173 -16.20 -5.80 -9.40
C LEU A 173 -15.73 -4.84 -10.50
N LEU A 174 -14.51 -4.29 -10.41
CA LEU A 174 -14.03 -3.28 -11.35
C LEU A 174 -13.34 -3.89 -12.57
N VAL A 175 -12.69 -5.05 -12.42
CA VAL A 175 -12.02 -5.72 -13.55
C VAL A 175 -13.06 -6.32 -14.51
N TYR A 176 -14.02 -7.08 -13.98
CA TYR A 176 -15.04 -7.74 -14.79
C TYR A 176 -16.28 -6.87 -15.02
N GLY A 177 -16.51 -5.87 -14.19
CA GLY A 177 -17.71 -5.07 -14.22
C GLY A 177 -18.92 -5.77 -13.62
N VAL A 178 -20.04 -5.08 -13.61
CA VAL A 178 -21.36 -5.60 -13.23
C VAL A 178 -22.38 -5.10 -14.25
N ASP A 179 -23.05 -6.00 -14.92
CA ASP A 179 -23.99 -5.68 -15.97
C ASP A 179 -25.00 -4.60 -15.52
N GLY A 180 -25.11 -3.54 -16.31
CA GLY A 180 -26.01 -2.42 -16.06
C GLY A 180 -25.59 -1.41 -14.98
N PHE A 181 -24.49 -1.66 -14.21
CA PHE A 181 -24.06 -0.78 -13.11
C PHE A 181 -22.61 -0.31 -13.25
N ILE A 182 -21.67 -1.19 -13.50
CA ILE A 182 -20.24 -0.89 -13.52
C ILE A 182 -19.65 -1.44 -14.81
N PRO A 183 -19.08 -0.59 -15.69
CA PRO A 183 -18.39 -1.09 -16.88
C PRO A 183 -17.15 -1.89 -16.50
N ALA A 184 -16.82 -2.92 -17.26
CA ALA A 184 -15.57 -3.65 -17.09
C ALA A 184 -14.38 -2.75 -17.41
N MET A 185 -13.50 -2.55 -16.41
CA MET A 185 -12.31 -1.67 -16.52
C MET A 185 -11.03 -2.48 -16.71
N HIS A 186 -11.11 -3.80 -16.71
CA HIS A 186 -9.96 -4.69 -16.90
C HIS A 186 -8.75 -4.29 -16.04
N LEU A 187 -7.58 -4.08 -16.65
CA LEU A 187 -6.35 -3.72 -15.96
C LEU A 187 -6.46 -2.43 -15.13
N GLU A 188 -7.13 -1.40 -15.65
CA GLU A 188 -7.33 -0.15 -14.91
C GLU A 188 -8.23 -0.36 -13.69
N GLY A 189 -9.20 -1.27 -13.77
CA GLY A 189 -10.06 -1.66 -12.66
C GLY A 189 -9.27 -2.15 -11.45
N ALA A 190 -8.27 -3.02 -11.68
CA ALA A 190 -7.37 -3.49 -10.63
C ALA A 190 -6.53 -2.35 -10.01
N ALA A 191 -6.11 -1.37 -10.83
CA ALA A 191 -5.42 -0.19 -10.32
C ALA A 191 -6.31 0.63 -9.38
N TYR A 192 -7.54 0.91 -9.78
CA TYR A 192 -8.52 1.65 -8.95
C TYR A 192 -8.89 0.89 -7.69
N ALA A 193 -9.13 -0.41 -7.77
CA ALA A 193 -9.42 -1.25 -6.61
C ALA A 193 -8.33 -1.13 -5.53
N SER A 194 -7.08 -1.19 -5.95
CA SER A 194 -5.93 -1.06 -5.06
C SER A 194 -5.86 0.33 -4.42
N VAL A 195 -6.06 1.41 -5.18
CA VAL A 195 -6.00 2.78 -4.64
C VAL A 195 -7.17 3.02 -3.67
N ILE A 196 -8.38 2.58 -4.01
CA ILE A 196 -9.55 2.72 -3.13
C ILE A 196 -9.32 1.96 -1.81
N SER A 197 -8.79 0.75 -1.87
CA SER A 197 -8.47 -0.05 -0.68
C SER A 197 -7.41 0.62 0.20
N GLN A 198 -6.42 1.27 -0.39
CA GLN A 198 -5.41 2.06 0.32
C GLN A 198 -6.02 3.30 1.00
N VAL A 199 -7.00 3.96 0.36
CA VAL A 199 -7.76 5.08 0.99
C VAL A 199 -8.47 4.59 2.25
N VAL A 200 -9.21 3.47 2.16
CA VAL A 200 -9.93 2.90 3.30
C VAL A 200 -8.96 2.51 4.41
N MET A 201 -7.83 1.89 4.05
CA MET A 201 -6.79 1.49 5.00
C MET A 201 -6.21 2.72 5.72
N LEU A 202 -5.93 3.81 5.01
CA LEU A 202 -5.45 5.06 5.59
C LEU A 202 -6.49 5.69 6.53
N VAL A 203 -7.75 5.76 6.11
CA VAL A 203 -8.84 6.30 6.94
C VAL A 203 -9.00 5.51 8.23
N MET A 204 -8.93 4.18 8.16
CA MET A 204 -8.95 3.32 9.35
C MET A 204 -7.73 3.55 10.25
N ALA A 205 -6.55 3.67 9.66
CA ALA A 205 -5.31 3.93 10.41
C ALA A 205 -5.38 5.30 11.14
N LEU A 206 -5.87 6.33 10.47
CA LEU A 206 -6.11 7.64 11.07
C LEU A 206 -7.15 7.56 12.19
N TYR A 207 -8.25 6.84 11.99
CA TYR A 207 -9.25 6.62 13.03
C TYR A 207 -8.65 5.98 14.28
N PHE A 208 -7.86 4.90 14.13
CA PHE A 208 -7.18 4.27 15.26
C PHE A 208 -6.15 5.20 15.90
N PHE A 209 -5.45 5.98 15.10
CA PHE A 209 -4.49 6.95 15.61
C PHE A 209 -5.17 7.99 16.49
N PHE A 210 -6.18 8.70 15.99
CA PHE A 210 -6.85 9.78 16.71
C PHE A 210 -7.71 9.32 17.88
N LYS A 211 -8.33 8.14 17.80
CA LYS A 211 -9.27 7.67 18.82
C LYS A 211 -8.68 6.73 19.86
N LYS A 212 -7.56 6.10 19.56
CA LYS A 212 -7.01 5.01 20.40
C LYS A 212 -5.58 5.24 20.86
N THR A 213 -4.89 6.26 20.37
CA THR A 213 -3.55 6.61 20.86
C THR A 213 -3.57 7.90 21.68
N PRO A 214 -2.61 8.09 22.61
CA PRO A 214 -2.50 9.32 23.38
C PRO A 214 -1.86 10.49 22.61
N PHE A 215 -1.61 10.31 21.30
CA PHE A 215 -0.88 11.25 20.45
C PHE A 215 -1.74 11.83 19.32
N GLY A 216 -2.99 11.37 19.17
CA GLY A 216 -3.95 11.86 18.21
C GLY A 216 -4.81 13.02 18.69
#